data_4a561f7bf019c420f80d9fe9ecd48186
#
_entry.id   4a561f7bf019c420f80d9fe9ecd48186
#
_cell.length_a   1.000
_cell.length_b   1.000
_cell.length_c   1.000
_cell.angle_alpha   90.00
_cell.angle_beta   90.00
_cell.angle_gamma   90.00
#
_symmetry.space_group_name_H-M   'P 1'
#
loop_
_entity.id
_entity.type
_entity.pdbx_description
1 polymer ?
#
loop_
_entity_poly.entity_id
_entity_poly.type
_entity_poly.pdbx_seq_one_letter_code
_entity_poly.pdbx_strand_id
1 'polypeptide(L)'
;MLTFNPENQTYSKLIHIDEFPEMQKKMEQIAERVKNAPVFPVANYESEAELCIDCVDEIQKMIETENFQINTPINRRRATLFLVACYFCSTIEPIEYLLEQGSEINRTDMFGYNAIMYVVSNENMDDETKLKTIQMLIDKGCDVNWLTCKQETALTMALSRVDIDIANLLLDNGAMLFGELNYRKE
;
A
#
# COMPACT_ATOMS: atom_id res chain seq x y z
N MET A 1 -23.41 18.15 24.45
CA MET A 1 -24.10 19.07 23.56
C MET A 1 -23.32 19.17 22.27
N LEU A 2 -23.95 18.96 21.12
CA LEU A 2 -23.25 19.07 19.80
C LEU A 2 -23.22 20.56 19.44
N THR A 3 -22.05 21.13 19.25
CA THR A 3 -21.89 22.50 18.74
C THR A 3 -21.55 22.45 17.25
N PHE A 4 -22.34 23.18 16.47
CA PHE A 4 -22.11 23.31 15.03
C PHE A 4 -21.06 24.41 14.77
N ASN A 5 -20.03 24.10 14.00
CA ASN A 5 -19.08 25.11 13.53
C ASN A 5 -19.44 25.52 12.10
N PRO A 6 -19.94 26.77 11.91
CA PRO A 6 -20.41 27.22 10.60
C PRO A 6 -19.29 27.49 9.58
N GLU A 7 -18.02 27.64 10.02
CA GLU A 7 -16.91 27.95 9.12
C GLU A 7 -16.43 26.74 8.30
N ASN A 8 -16.60 25.51 8.81
CA ASN A 8 -16.18 24.28 8.11
C ASN A 8 -17.30 23.26 7.94
N GLN A 9 -18.54 23.61 8.25
CA GLN A 9 -19.74 22.76 8.17
C GLN A 9 -19.62 21.42 8.94
N THR A 10 -18.83 21.37 10.00
CA THR A 10 -18.62 20.16 10.83
C THR A 10 -19.28 20.29 12.20
N TYR A 11 -19.76 19.15 12.73
CA TYR A 11 -20.22 19.04 14.10
C TYR A 11 -19.04 18.58 14.96
N SER A 12 -18.57 19.42 15.87
CA SER A 12 -17.62 19.00 16.90
C SER A 12 -18.34 18.70 18.21
N LYS A 13 -18.21 17.49 18.71
CA LYS A 13 -18.57 17.14 20.07
C LYS A 13 -17.32 17.35 20.92
N LEU A 14 -17.30 18.40 21.75
CA LEU A 14 -16.33 18.49 22.84
C LEU A 14 -16.64 17.37 23.83
N ILE A 15 -15.89 16.27 23.72
CA ILE A 15 -15.88 15.23 24.75
C ILE A 15 -14.87 15.73 25.78
N HIS A 16 -15.36 16.11 26.97
CA HIS A 16 -14.49 16.33 28.13
C HIS A 16 -13.95 14.95 28.54
N ILE A 17 -12.70 14.68 28.19
CA ILE A 17 -11.99 13.41 28.48
C ILE A 17 -11.97 13.14 29.99
N ASP A 18 -11.99 14.18 30.82
CA ASP A 18 -12.03 14.11 32.28
C ASP A 18 -13.27 13.39 32.82
N GLU A 19 -14.34 13.28 32.03
CA GLU A 19 -15.57 12.55 32.40
C GLU A 19 -15.46 11.02 32.21
N PHE A 20 -14.34 10.55 31.56
CA PHE A 20 -14.15 9.13 31.24
C PHE A 20 -12.76 8.64 31.70
N PRO A 21 -12.54 8.39 32.99
CA PRO A 21 -11.21 8.02 33.52
C PRO A 21 -10.63 6.73 32.92
N GLU A 22 -11.47 5.78 32.50
CA GLU A 22 -11.00 4.57 31.81
C GLU A 22 -10.46 4.86 30.39
N MET A 23 -11.06 5.81 29.68
CA MET A 23 -10.63 6.23 28.35
C MET A 23 -9.34 7.05 28.44
N GLN A 24 -9.24 7.89 29.46
CA GLN A 24 -8.00 8.63 29.76
C GLN A 24 -6.84 7.67 30.05
N LYS A 25 -7.04 6.66 30.88
CA LYS A 25 -6.04 5.62 31.17
C LYS A 25 -5.63 4.82 29.94
N LYS A 26 -6.58 4.50 29.05
CA LYS A 26 -6.26 3.84 27.75
C LYS A 26 -5.48 4.76 26.84
N MET A 27 -5.80 6.03 26.77
CA MET A 27 -5.05 7.01 25.96
C MET A 27 -3.62 7.21 26.49
N GLU A 28 -3.44 7.26 27.81
CA GLU A 28 -2.12 7.31 28.44
C GLU A 28 -1.29 6.06 28.13
N GLN A 29 -1.90 4.86 28.20
CA GLN A 29 -1.23 3.61 27.82
C GLN A 29 -0.86 3.57 26.32
N ILE A 30 -1.73 4.10 25.45
CA ILE A 30 -1.45 4.22 24.02
C ILE A 30 -0.32 5.24 23.79
N ALA A 31 -0.37 6.39 24.46
CA ALA A 31 0.66 7.41 24.37
C ALA A 31 2.03 6.90 24.84
N GLU A 32 2.06 6.10 25.91
CA GLU A 32 3.27 5.48 26.43
C GLU A 32 3.82 4.39 25.50
N ARG A 33 2.93 3.58 24.89
CA ARG A 33 3.29 2.61 23.84
C ARG A 33 3.82 3.29 22.59
N VAL A 34 3.21 4.41 22.17
CA VAL A 34 3.70 5.22 21.03
C VAL A 34 5.05 5.87 21.36
N LYS A 35 5.25 6.32 22.59
CA LYS A 35 6.53 6.93 23.05
C LYS A 35 7.67 5.92 23.15
N ASN A 36 7.34 4.66 23.49
CA ASN A 36 8.28 3.55 23.62
C ASN A 36 8.28 2.63 22.39
N ALA A 37 7.41 2.88 21.40
CA ALA A 37 7.52 2.24 20.12
C ALA A 37 8.88 2.60 19.53
N PRO A 38 9.63 1.62 18.96
CA PRO A 38 10.84 1.94 18.23
C PRO A 38 10.46 3.07 17.27
N VAL A 39 11.15 4.20 17.39
CA VAL A 39 11.02 5.31 16.45
C VAL A 39 11.59 4.74 15.15
N PHE A 40 10.73 4.10 14.39
CA PHE A 40 11.03 3.95 12.98
C PHE A 40 11.23 5.39 12.50
N PRO A 41 12.33 5.70 11.82
CA PRO A 41 12.35 6.93 11.09
C PRO A 41 11.16 6.87 10.14
N VAL A 42 10.02 7.39 10.58
CA VAL A 42 9.02 7.88 9.66
C VAL A 42 9.76 9.03 9.02
N ALA A 43 10.58 8.69 8.04
CA ALA A 43 11.07 9.66 7.11
C ALA A 43 9.79 10.36 6.68
N ASN A 44 9.66 11.64 7.02
CA ASN A 44 8.65 12.51 6.46
C ASN A 44 8.97 12.59 4.98
N TYR A 45 8.62 11.53 4.23
CA TYR A 45 8.62 11.57 2.79
C TYR A 45 7.45 12.46 2.38
N GLU A 46 7.60 13.76 2.65
CA GLU A 46 6.77 14.80 2.02
C GLU A 46 7.07 14.86 0.52
N SER A 47 8.19 14.26 0.08
CA SER A 47 8.48 13.97 -1.32
C SER A 47 8.90 12.49 -1.44
N GLU A 48 7.97 11.64 -1.81
CA GLU A 48 8.23 10.22 -2.20
C GLU A 48 9.24 10.13 -3.37
N ALA A 49 9.55 11.27 -4.01
CA ALA A 49 10.53 11.43 -5.08
C ALA A 49 12.02 11.42 -4.61
N GLU A 50 12.29 11.48 -3.31
CA GLU A 50 13.68 11.45 -2.80
C GLU A 50 14.16 10.04 -2.44
N LEU A 51 13.27 9.03 -2.45
CA LEU A 51 13.70 7.64 -2.35
C LEU A 51 14.17 7.19 -3.73
N CYS A 52 15.46 7.09 -3.94
CA CYS A 52 16.02 6.43 -5.12
C CYS A 52 15.83 4.90 -4.97
N ILE A 53 14.60 4.43 -5.21
CA ILE A 53 14.20 3.02 -5.07
C ILE A 53 14.59 2.22 -6.32
N ASP A 54 15.02 2.88 -7.39
CA ASP A 54 15.46 2.23 -8.64
C ASP A 54 16.82 1.53 -8.51
N CYS A 55 17.53 1.71 -7.40
CA CYS A 55 18.84 1.12 -7.18
C CYS A 55 18.79 0.05 -6.09
N VAL A 56 19.05 -1.21 -6.45
CA VAL A 56 19.13 -2.34 -5.50
C VAL A 56 20.14 -2.07 -4.40
N ASP A 57 21.28 -1.44 -4.71
CA ASP A 57 22.32 -1.13 -3.72
C ASP A 57 21.84 -0.17 -2.63
N GLU A 58 20.96 0.78 -2.98
CA GLU A 58 20.38 1.70 -1.99
C GLU A 58 19.33 1.03 -1.13
N ILE A 59 18.48 0.18 -1.72
CA ILE A 59 17.54 -0.67 -0.98
C ILE A 59 18.29 -1.59 -0.02
N GLN A 60 19.38 -2.19 -0.46
CA GLN A 60 20.23 -3.04 0.38
C GLN A 60 20.77 -2.27 1.58
N LYS A 61 21.32 -1.08 1.36
CA LYS A 61 21.80 -0.21 2.44
C LYS A 61 20.69 0.15 3.43
N MET A 62 19.47 0.41 2.94
CA MET A 62 18.31 0.68 3.79
C MET A 62 17.95 -0.53 4.67
N ILE A 63 17.99 -1.75 4.11
CA ILE A 63 17.70 -2.99 4.83
C ILE A 63 18.79 -3.30 5.86
N GLU A 64 20.05 -3.05 5.51
CA GLU A 64 21.21 -3.29 6.40
C GLU A 64 21.32 -2.25 7.54
N THR A 65 20.72 -1.05 7.39
CA THR A 65 20.69 -0.07 8.47
C THR A 65 19.73 -0.52 9.57
N GLU A 66 20.24 -0.46 10.80
CA GLU A 66 19.65 -0.80 12.10
C GLU A 66 18.17 -1.20 12.13
N ASN A 67 17.89 -2.52 12.22
CA ASN A 67 16.57 -3.09 12.51
C ASN A 67 15.46 -2.79 11.50
N PHE A 68 15.77 -2.53 10.22
CA PHE A 68 14.74 -2.35 9.22
C PHE A 68 13.92 -3.65 9.05
N GLN A 69 12.66 -3.62 9.42
CA GLN A 69 11.73 -4.73 9.21
C GLN A 69 11.04 -4.57 7.86
N ILE A 70 11.37 -5.46 6.92
CA ILE A 70 10.98 -5.36 5.51
C ILE A 70 9.47 -5.19 5.27
N ASN A 71 8.63 -5.75 6.15
CA ASN A 71 7.18 -5.70 6.06
C ASN A 71 6.55 -4.57 6.90
N THR A 72 7.37 -3.66 7.45
CA THR A 72 6.88 -2.51 8.19
C THR A 72 6.39 -1.41 7.25
N PRO A 73 5.24 -0.81 7.51
CA PRO A 73 4.76 0.35 6.76
C PRO A 73 5.72 1.53 6.87
N ILE A 74 6.08 2.14 5.73
CA ILE A 74 7.05 3.24 5.68
C ILE A 74 6.44 4.61 5.42
N ASN A 75 5.14 4.69 5.11
CA ASN A 75 4.47 5.96 4.81
C ASN A 75 3.09 6.08 5.47
N ARG A 76 2.45 7.25 5.32
CA ARG A 76 1.12 7.54 5.86
C ARG A 76 0.01 6.64 5.27
N ARG A 77 0.19 6.12 4.07
CA ARG A 77 -0.74 5.14 3.46
C ARG A 77 -0.56 3.74 4.01
N ARG A 78 0.41 3.53 4.92
CA ARG A 78 0.81 2.23 5.45
C ARG A 78 1.33 1.27 4.38
N ALA A 79 1.86 1.80 3.27
CA ALA A 79 2.54 1.00 2.28
C ALA A 79 3.91 0.55 2.82
N THR A 80 4.30 -0.68 2.48
CA THR A 80 5.65 -1.22 2.75
C THR A 80 6.63 -0.73 1.68
N LEU A 81 7.93 -0.91 1.91
CA LEU A 81 8.96 -0.59 0.93
C LEU A 81 8.71 -1.33 -0.41
N PHE A 82 8.25 -2.57 -0.34
CA PHE A 82 7.88 -3.37 -1.51
C PHE A 82 6.74 -2.73 -2.34
N LEU A 83 5.66 -2.27 -1.70
CA LEU A 83 4.57 -1.59 -2.39
C LEU A 83 5.01 -0.25 -3.00
N VAL A 84 5.88 0.47 -2.29
CA VAL A 84 6.44 1.74 -2.79
C VAL A 84 7.36 1.48 -3.98
N ALA A 85 8.17 0.42 -3.96
CA ALA A 85 8.97 0.00 -5.11
C ALA A 85 8.09 -0.35 -6.32
N CYS A 86 6.99 -1.08 -6.14
CA CYS A 86 6.03 -1.38 -7.21
C CYS A 86 5.45 -0.11 -7.88
N TYR A 87 5.36 1.01 -7.14
CA TYR A 87 4.81 2.26 -7.67
C TYR A 87 5.85 3.15 -8.36
N PHE A 88 7.10 3.17 -7.87
CA PHE A 88 8.09 4.16 -8.28
C PHE A 88 9.23 3.60 -9.15
N CYS A 89 9.58 2.31 -9.00
CA CYS A 89 10.69 1.73 -9.77
C CYS A 89 10.40 1.74 -11.26
N SER A 90 11.42 2.02 -12.05
CA SER A 90 11.40 1.96 -13.52
C SER A 90 11.71 0.56 -14.02
N THR A 91 12.31 -0.30 -13.19
CA THR A 91 12.76 -1.65 -13.53
C THR A 91 12.22 -2.70 -12.54
N ILE A 92 12.37 -3.98 -12.87
CA ILE A 92 11.83 -5.10 -12.10
C ILE A 92 12.77 -5.53 -10.95
N GLU A 93 14.09 -5.33 -11.10
CA GLU A 93 15.11 -5.88 -10.23
C GLU A 93 14.93 -5.47 -8.74
N PRO A 94 14.61 -4.20 -8.40
CA PRO A 94 14.38 -3.82 -7.01
C PRO A 94 13.17 -4.55 -6.38
N ILE A 95 12.14 -4.82 -7.18
CA ILE A 95 10.93 -5.52 -6.74
C ILE A 95 11.24 -6.99 -6.47
N GLU A 96 11.97 -7.64 -7.38
CA GLU A 96 12.44 -9.02 -7.19
C GLU A 96 13.33 -9.14 -5.96
N TYR A 97 14.29 -8.24 -5.81
CA TYR A 97 15.17 -8.23 -4.64
C TYR A 97 14.39 -8.14 -3.32
N LEU A 98 13.41 -7.24 -3.23
CA LEU A 98 12.58 -7.09 -2.02
C LEU A 98 11.76 -8.36 -1.72
N LEU A 99 11.28 -9.07 -2.73
CA LEU A 99 10.60 -10.36 -2.55
C LEU A 99 11.58 -11.44 -2.05
N GLU A 100 12.81 -11.46 -2.54
CA GLU A 100 13.86 -12.37 -2.06
C GLU A 100 14.26 -12.09 -0.62
N GLN A 101 14.20 -10.82 -0.18
CA GLN A 101 14.41 -10.42 1.20
C GLN A 101 13.22 -10.74 2.14
N GLY A 102 12.15 -11.33 1.62
CA GLY A 102 11.00 -11.79 2.42
C GLY A 102 9.86 -10.79 2.52
N SER A 103 9.71 -9.90 1.56
CA SER A 103 8.52 -9.05 1.47
C SER A 103 7.26 -9.90 1.28
N GLU A 104 6.21 -9.58 2.05
CA GLU A 104 4.90 -10.23 1.94
C GLU A 104 4.18 -9.78 0.67
N ILE A 105 4.06 -10.67 -0.33
CA ILE A 105 3.53 -10.35 -1.66
C ILE A 105 2.08 -9.87 -1.65
N ASN A 106 1.24 -10.39 -0.74
CA ASN A 106 -0.18 -10.03 -0.61
C ASN A 106 -0.43 -8.93 0.42
N ARG A 107 0.62 -8.20 0.83
CA ARG A 107 0.47 -7.02 1.66
C ARG A 107 -0.25 -5.92 0.90
N THR A 108 -1.08 -5.14 1.60
CA THR A 108 -1.78 -3.99 1.02
C THR A 108 -1.54 -2.73 1.83
N ASP A 109 -1.75 -1.59 1.22
CA ASP A 109 -1.81 -0.32 1.91
C ASP A 109 -3.14 -0.15 2.70
N MET A 110 -3.33 0.99 3.37
CA MET A 110 -4.54 1.27 4.16
C MET A 110 -5.83 1.38 3.34
N PHE A 111 -5.72 1.54 2.02
CA PHE A 111 -6.86 1.61 1.10
C PHE A 111 -7.12 0.27 0.39
N GLY A 112 -6.31 -0.74 0.66
CA GLY A 112 -6.40 -2.06 0.07
C GLY A 112 -5.71 -2.20 -1.29
N TYR A 113 -4.81 -1.30 -1.68
CA TYR A 113 -4.03 -1.46 -2.90
C TYR A 113 -2.95 -2.51 -2.69
N ASN A 114 -2.93 -3.55 -3.53
CA ASN A 114 -1.89 -4.58 -3.57
C ASN A 114 -0.78 -4.22 -4.59
N ALA A 115 0.24 -5.08 -4.68
CA ALA A 115 1.40 -4.86 -5.55
C ALA A 115 1.02 -4.71 -7.04
N ILE A 116 0.11 -5.55 -7.56
CA ILE A 116 -0.35 -5.46 -8.96
C ILE A 116 -0.99 -4.10 -9.24
N MET A 117 -1.86 -3.62 -8.34
CA MET A 117 -2.52 -2.32 -8.50
C MET A 117 -1.53 -1.15 -8.47
N TYR A 118 -0.46 -1.27 -7.68
CA TYR A 118 0.62 -0.29 -7.65
C TYR A 118 1.40 -0.28 -8.97
N VAL A 119 1.74 -1.46 -9.55
CA VAL A 119 2.39 -1.55 -10.87
C VAL A 119 1.50 -1.01 -11.99
N VAL A 120 0.19 -1.32 -12.00
CA VAL A 120 -0.77 -0.74 -12.95
C VAL A 120 -0.78 0.78 -12.90
N SER A 121 -0.57 1.36 -11.71
CA SER A 121 -0.54 2.83 -11.50
C SER A 121 0.84 3.45 -11.67
N ASN A 122 1.87 2.66 -11.88
CA ASN A 122 3.24 3.13 -12.05
C ASN A 122 3.42 3.81 -13.42
N GLU A 123 3.86 5.06 -13.42
CA GLU A 123 4.10 5.84 -14.65
C GLU A 123 5.60 5.88 -15.04
N ASN A 124 6.48 5.31 -14.21
CA ASN A 124 7.92 5.29 -14.46
C ASN A 124 8.36 4.05 -15.24
N MET A 125 7.57 2.96 -15.21
CA MET A 125 7.82 1.76 -16.00
C MET A 125 7.28 1.91 -17.41
N ASP A 126 8.02 1.40 -18.41
CA ASP A 126 7.47 1.16 -19.73
C ASP A 126 6.47 0.00 -19.73
N ASP A 127 5.66 -0.09 -20.79
CA ASP A 127 4.57 -1.07 -20.88
C ASP A 127 5.07 -2.51 -20.85
N GLU A 128 6.21 -2.81 -21.48
CA GLU A 128 6.82 -4.15 -21.51
C GLU A 128 7.28 -4.56 -20.10
N THR A 129 7.94 -3.66 -19.39
CA THR A 129 8.37 -3.89 -18.00
C THR A 129 7.19 -4.06 -17.05
N LYS A 130 6.11 -3.27 -17.21
CA LYS A 130 4.87 -3.45 -16.45
C LYS A 130 4.28 -4.83 -16.63
N LEU A 131 4.13 -5.29 -17.88
CA LEU A 131 3.57 -6.61 -18.18
C LEU A 131 4.41 -7.72 -17.56
N LYS A 132 5.74 -7.66 -17.67
CA LYS A 132 6.65 -8.63 -17.05
C LYS A 132 6.54 -8.62 -15.53
N THR A 133 6.49 -7.43 -14.94
CA THR A 133 6.38 -7.29 -13.47
C THR A 133 5.05 -7.83 -12.96
N ILE A 134 3.93 -7.53 -13.62
CA ILE A 134 2.61 -8.05 -13.26
C ILE A 134 2.60 -9.57 -13.37
N GLN A 135 3.11 -10.14 -14.46
CA GLN A 135 3.18 -11.60 -14.63
C GLN A 135 4.02 -12.24 -13.52
N MET A 136 5.19 -11.69 -13.22
CA MET A 136 6.05 -12.17 -12.13
C MET A 136 5.32 -12.14 -10.77
N LEU A 137 4.60 -11.05 -10.46
CA LEU A 137 3.84 -10.94 -9.23
C LEU A 137 2.73 -12.00 -9.15
N ILE A 138 2.04 -12.28 -10.25
CA ILE A 138 1.01 -13.33 -10.32
C ILE A 138 1.64 -14.71 -10.12
N ASP A 139 2.74 -15.01 -10.79
CA ASP A 139 3.46 -16.28 -10.68
C ASP A 139 3.97 -16.53 -9.26
N LYS A 140 4.32 -15.47 -8.53
CA LYS A 140 4.70 -15.54 -7.11
C LYS A 140 3.50 -15.57 -6.15
N GLY A 141 2.25 -15.56 -6.66
CA GLY A 141 1.03 -15.75 -5.87
C GLY A 141 0.38 -14.46 -5.38
N CYS A 142 0.61 -13.33 -6.03
CA CYS A 142 -0.16 -12.11 -5.77
C CYS A 142 -1.62 -12.32 -6.20
N ASP A 143 -2.57 -11.96 -5.34
CA ASP A 143 -4.00 -12.14 -5.63
C ASP A 143 -4.46 -11.13 -6.70
N VAL A 144 -4.76 -11.66 -7.90
CA VAL A 144 -5.22 -10.89 -9.07
C VAL A 144 -6.63 -10.33 -8.87
N ASN A 145 -7.43 -10.96 -8.00
CA ASN A 145 -8.82 -10.60 -7.72
C ASN A 145 -9.03 -9.83 -6.42
N TRP A 146 -7.94 -9.31 -5.84
CA TRP A 146 -8.01 -8.51 -4.63
C TRP A 146 -8.86 -7.26 -4.85
N LEU A 147 -9.63 -6.87 -3.83
CA LEU A 147 -10.51 -5.70 -3.84
C LEU A 147 -9.98 -4.60 -2.91
N THR A 148 -9.92 -3.37 -3.42
CA THR A 148 -9.70 -2.19 -2.59
C THR A 148 -10.91 -1.89 -1.71
N CYS A 149 -10.77 -0.96 -0.74
CA CYS A 149 -11.89 -0.46 0.05
C CYS A 149 -12.98 0.21 -0.81
N LYS A 150 -12.68 0.61 -2.04
CA LYS A 150 -13.63 1.14 -3.03
C LYS A 150 -14.19 0.07 -3.97
N GLN A 151 -13.89 -1.22 -3.71
CA GLN A 151 -14.29 -2.34 -4.54
C GLN A 151 -13.70 -2.29 -5.96
N GLU A 152 -12.53 -1.70 -6.12
CA GLU A 152 -11.74 -1.71 -7.36
C GLU A 152 -10.82 -2.93 -7.38
N THR A 153 -10.64 -3.54 -8.55
CA THR A 153 -9.64 -4.59 -8.81
C THR A 153 -8.55 -4.05 -9.72
N ALA A 154 -7.43 -4.77 -9.84
CA ALA A 154 -6.39 -4.43 -10.82
C ALA A 154 -6.95 -4.38 -12.25
N LEU A 155 -7.89 -5.28 -12.60
CA LEU A 155 -8.57 -5.30 -13.89
C LEU A 155 -9.41 -4.02 -14.12
N THR A 156 -10.22 -3.61 -13.14
CA THR A 156 -11.03 -2.39 -13.28
C THR A 156 -10.16 -1.14 -13.38
N MET A 157 -9.01 -1.13 -12.71
CA MET A 157 -8.03 -0.04 -12.84
C MET A 157 -7.39 0.00 -14.22
N ALA A 158 -6.94 -1.14 -14.77
CA ALA A 158 -6.39 -1.23 -16.13
C ALA A 158 -7.41 -0.76 -17.17
N LEU A 159 -8.66 -1.20 -17.07
CA LEU A 159 -9.74 -0.78 -17.97
C LEU A 159 -10.04 0.72 -17.88
N SER A 160 -10.03 1.30 -16.69
CA SER A 160 -10.25 2.75 -16.51
C SER A 160 -9.11 3.60 -17.08
N ARG A 161 -7.89 3.06 -17.18
CA ARG A 161 -6.71 3.68 -17.78
C ARG A 161 -6.60 3.39 -19.29
N VAL A 162 -7.47 2.53 -19.82
CA VAL A 162 -7.46 2.04 -21.21
C VAL A 162 -6.17 1.23 -21.53
N ASP A 163 -5.58 0.58 -20.53
CA ASP A 163 -4.41 -0.28 -20.65
C ASP A 163 -4.85 -1.68 -21.09
N ILE A 164 -5.08 -1.85 -22.39
CA ILE A 164 -5.68 -3.08 -22.95
C ILE A 164 -4.79 -4.29 -22.77
N ASP A 165 -3.47 -4.13 -22.90
CA ASP A 165 -2.52 -5.24 -22.78
C ASP A 165 -2.46 -5.74 -21.34
N ILE A 166 -2.44 -4.84 -20.35
CA ILE A 166 -2.54 -5.20 -18.93
C ILE A 166 -3.88 -5.86 -18.62
N ALA A 167 -4.99 -5.32 -19.16
CA ALA A 167 -6.31 -5.92 -18.94
C ALA A 167 -6.38 -7.35 -19.51
N ASN A 168 -5.85 -7.58 -20.70
CA ASN A 168 -5.78 -8.93 -21.29
C ASN A 168 -4.91 -9.87 -20.45
N LEU A 169 -3.72 -9.43 -20.04
CA LEU A 169 -2.83 -10.19 -19.16
C LEU A 169 -3.55 -10.63 -17.88
N LEU A 170 -4.26 -9.70 -17.22
CA LEU A 170 -5.00 -9.99 -16.00
C LEU A 170 -6.15 -10.98 -16.25
N LEU A 171 -6.89 -10.84 -17.36
CA LEU A 171 -7.98 -11.77 -17.75
C LEU A 171 -7.43 -13.17 -18.02
N ASP A 172 -6.33 -13.30 -18.76
CA ASP A 172 -5.66 -14.57 -19.05
C ASP A 172 -5.19 -15.28 -17.76
N ASN A 173 -4.91 -14.52 -16.71
CA ASN A 173 -4.54 -15.00 -15.38
C ASN A 173 -5.74 -15.10 -14.41
N GLY A 174 -6.97 -15.09 -14.93
CA GLY A 174 -8.17 -15.35 -14.13
C GLY A 174 -8.72 -14.14 -13.38
N ALA A 175 -8.38 -12.92 -13.78
CA ALA A 175 -9.03 -11.73 -13.24
C ALA A 175 -10.51 -11.73 -13.63
N MET A 176 -11.37 -11.31 -12.69
CA MET A 176 -12.82 -11.25 -12.86
C MET A 176 -13.32 -9.82 -12.68
N LEU A 177 -14.39 -9.47 -13.38
CA LEU A 177 -15.12 -8.24 -13.09
C LEU A 177 -15.84 -8.36 -11.74
N PHE A 178 -16.00 -7.22 -11.05
CA PHE A 178 -16.58 -7.18 -9.69
C PHE A 178 -17.90 -7.94 -9.55
N GLY A 179 -18.77 -7.90 -10.57
CA GLY A 179 -20.05 -8.64 -10.59
C GLY A 179 -19.87 -10.16 -10.50
N GLU A 180 -18.79 -10.70 -11.06
CA GLU A 180 -18.51 -12.15 -11.07
C GLU A 180 -17.93 -12.62 -9.74
N LEU A 181 -17.18 -11.74 -9.03
CA LEU A 181 -16.61 -12.05 -7.72
C LEU A 181 -17.66 -12.30 -6.62
N ASN A 182 -18.83 -11.68 -6.73
CA ASN A 182 -19.89 -11.83 -5.75
C ASN A 182 -20.66 -13.16 -5.89
N TYR A 183 -20.66 -13.80 -7.07
CA TYR A 183 -21.34 -15.08 -7.29
C TYR A 183 -20.57 -16.32 -6.81
N ARG A 184 -19.27 -16.18 -6.46
CA ARG A 184 -18.44 -17.31 -5.99
C ARG A 184 -18.37 -17.45 -4.47
N LYS A 185 -19.03 -16.56 -3.71
CA LYS A 185 -19.02 -16.59 -2.23
C LYS A 185 -20.19 -17.38 -1.63
N GLU A 186 -21.04 -18.01 -2.46
CA GLU A 186 -22.07 -18.98 -2.07
C GLU A 186 -21.59 -20.41 -2.38
#